data_11801188649396ed48b3311eb1a98f13
#
_entry.id   11801188649396ed48b3311eb1a98f13
#
_cell.length_a   1.000
_cell.length_b   1.000
_cell.length_c   1.000
_cell.angle_alpha   90.00
_cell.angle_beta   90.00
_cell.angle_gamma   90.00
#
_symmetry.space_group_name_H-M   'P 1'
#
loop_
_entity.id
_entity.type
_entity.pdbx_description
1 polymer ?
#
loop_
_entity_poly.entity_id
_entity_poly.type
_entity_poly.pdbx_seq_one_letter_code
_entity_poly.pdbx_strand_id
1 'polypeptide(L)'
;VGPIAAITADKGTITIGDFATTSGWDIPEEPMDDTVLKERQVFGDTFDQYPATTTIDPEFQRVAQMNKYMWLYQKGNEDENVAGVLSLDPVFLQALLGATGEVKLSDGRVLDDTTTVPFFASDLYTDYPDFEQQNNFVSEAAQAIMNHVLGNANASTASPLLKAIRDTSASGHFKLWMADPDEQEALIATGLIDDKASGELSADSQVPEAGIYLSELQQGKQDWYLKTSTTVTKTCGDASASQNALYSGVLDKRITTAVRNTHLGQFTEDQLGDEYTVTFTMKNTLTKAKAESLPDFVNGGSENPVLGGMLYRVVLTAPYGGEITAVQADIDSWGTNTASLYDRQYIMFNQQWIEPGKELTIA
;
A
#
# COMPACT_ATOMS: atom_id res chain seq x y z
N VAL A 1 1.21 0.98 -9.46
CA VAL A 1 -0.21 0.84 -9.80
C VAL A 1 -0.30 0.17 -11.15
N GLY A 2 -1.20 -0.80 -11.26
CA GLY A 2 -1.51 -1.48 -12.52
C GLY A 2 -2.30 -0.57 -13.48
N PRO A 3 -2.79 -1.14 -14.57
CA PRO A 3 -3.64 -0.42 -15.52
C PRO A 3 -4.97 -0.02 -14.89
N ILE A 4 -5.57 1.04 -15.41
CA ILE A 4 -6.87 1.58 -15.01
C ILE A 4 -7.88 1.30 -16.12
N ALA A 5 -9.13 1.02 -15.75
CA ALA A 5 -10.25 0.85 -16.68
C ALA A 5 -11.51 1.51 -16.14
N ALA A 6 -12.33 2.07 -17.02
CA ALA A 6 -13.68 2.48 -16.67
C ALA A 6 -14.59 1.24 -16.55
N ILE A 7 -15.42 1.23 -15.51
CA ILE A 7 -16.45 0.19 -15.32
C ILE A 7 -17.80 0.88 -15.34
N THR A 8 -18.70 0.40 -16.19
CA THR A 8 -20.08 0.88 -16.30
C THR A 8 -21.03 -0.19 -15.79
N ALA A 9 -21.94 0.20 -14.90
CA ALA A 9 -23.03 -0.65 -14.45
C ALA A 9 -24.37 -0.03 -14.87
N ASP A 10 -25.10 -0.70 -15.77
CA ASP A 10 -26.42 -0.26 -16.23
C ASP A 10 -27.42 -1.42 -16.13
N LYS A 11 -28.47 -1.24 -15.35
CA LYS A 11 -29.59 -2.20 -15.18
C LYS A 11 -29.13 -3.63 -14.91
N GLY A 12 -28.08 -3.80 -14.11
CA GLY A 12 -27.51 -5.09 -13.76
C GLY A 12 -26.53 -5.67 -14.78
N THR A 13 -26.22 -4.94 -15.84
CA THR A 13 -25.16 -5.29 -16.78
C THR A 13 -23.89 -4.55 -16.39
N ILE A 14 -22.80 -5.28 -16.20
CA ILE A 14 -21.47 -4.71 -15.91
C ILE A 14 -20.66 -4.80 -17.21
N THR A 15 -20.11 -3.68 -17.64
CA THR A 15 -19.19 -3.59 -18.77
C THR A 15 -17.87 -3.01 -18.29
N ILE A 16 -16.77 -3.66 -18.64
CA ILE A 16 -15.41 -3.21 -18.32
C ILE A 16 -14.80 -2.71 -19.63
N GLY A 17 -14.38 -1.45 -19.63
CA GLY A 17 -13.64 -0.85 -20.75
C GLY A 17 -12.22 -1.41 -20.87
N ASP A 18 -11.50 -0.93 -21.86
CA ASP A 18 -10.11 -1.33 -22.06
C ASP A 18 -9.23 -0.87 -20.90
N PHE A 19 -8.37 -1.76 -20.44
CA PHE A 19 -7.36 -1.41 -19.46
C PHE A 19 -6.26 -0.58 -20.11
N ALA A 20 -5.99 0.59 -19.56
CA ALA A 20 -4.96 1.51 -20.03
C ALA A 20 -3.93 1.80 -18.95
N THR A 21 -2.68 2.00 -19.35
CA THR A 21 -1.63 2.50 -18.46
C THR A 21 -1.83 3.98 -18.18
N THR A 22 -1.37 4.46 -17.04
CA THR A 22 -1.39 5.89 -16.69
C THR A 22 -0.16 6.65 -17.22
N SER A 23 0.67 5.96 -18.00
CA SER A 23 1.82 6.57 -18.67
C SER A 23 1.33 7.58 -19.73
N GLY A 24 1.78 8.82 -19.59
CA GLY A 24 1.37 9.89 -20.51
C GLY A 24 0.07 10.60 -20.13
N TRP A 25 -0.49 10.35 -18.95
CA TRP A 25 -1.57 11.18 -18.43
C TRP A 25 -1.11 12.61 -18.17
N ASP A 26 -1.98 13.56 -18.43
CA ASP A 26 -1.76 14.95 -18.08
C ASP A 26 -1.77 15.11 -16.56
N ILE A 27 -0.77 15.84 -16.05
CA ILE A 27 -0.66 16.12 -14.61
C ILE A 27 -1.51 17.35 -14.31
N PRO A 28 -2.43 17.29 -13.31
CA PRO A 28 -3.21 18.46 -12.91
C PRO A 28 -2.31 19.64 -12.54
N GLU A 29 -2.63 20.82 -13.08
CA GLU A 29 -1.88 22.06 -12.79
C GLU A 29 -2.12 22.55 -11.36
N GLU A 30 -3.34 22.35 -10.84
CA GLU A 30 -3.72 22.73 -9.50
C GLU A 30 -3.91 21.48 -8.61
N PRO A 31 -3.65 21.58 -7.31
CA PRO A 31 -3.95 20.51 -6.38
C PRO A 31 -5.48 20.32 -6.26
N MET A 32 -5.91 19.10 -5.98
CA MET A 32 -7.34 18.79 -5.81
C MET A 32 -8.00 19.65 -4.71
N ASP A 33 -7.28 19.89 -3.61
CA ASP A 33 -7.69 20.72 -2.49
C ASP A 33 -6.48 21.15 -1.63
N ASP A 34 -6.73 21.97 -0.60
CA ASP A 34 -5.68 22.51 0.28
C ASP A 34 -4.98 21.44 1.13
N THR A 35 -5.59 20.27 1.32
CA THR A 35 -5.00 19.16 2.11
C THR A 35 -3.78 18.57 1.40
N VAL A 36 -3.78 18.58 0.07
CA VAL A 36 -2.69 18.07 -0.76
C VAL A 36 -1.34 18.67 -0.39
N LEU A 37 -1.30 19.94 0.00
CA LEU A 37 -0.05 20.60 0.39
C LEU A 37 0.56 20.00 1.67
N LYS A 38 -0.26 19.50 2.59
CA LYS A 38 0.19 18.80 3.79
C LYS A 38 0.57 17.34 3.46
N GLU A 39 -0.20 16.72 2.58
CA GLU A 39 0.08 15.36 2.09
C GLU A 39 1.43 15.29 1.38
N ARG A 40 1.77 16.27 0.54
CA ARG A 40 3.10 16.37 -0.07
C ARG A 40 4.24 16.44 0.96
N GLN A 41 4.03 17.07 2.11
CA GLN A 41 5.04 17.11 3.18
C GLN A 41 5.30 15.72 3.77
N VAL A 42 4.28 14.86 3.83
CA VAL A 42 4.37 13.51 4.35
C VAL A 42 4.80 12.52 3.26
N PHE A 43 4.11 12.53 2.12
CA PHE A 43 4.24 11.50 1.09
C PHE A 43 5.22 11.86 -0.04
N GLY A 44 5.61 13.12 -0.13
CA GLY A 44 6.56 13.63 -1.13
C GLY A 44 5.91 14.51 -2.20
N ASP A 45 6.71 15.32 -2.86
CA ASP A 45 6.27 16.37 -3.80
C ASP A 45 5.53 15.83 -5.05
N THR A 46 5.72 14.55 -5.36
CA THR A 46 5.07 13.90 -6.50
C THR A 46 3.79 13.17 -6.13
N PHE A 47 3.33 13.28 -4.88
CA PHE A 47 2.21 12.52 -4.32
C PHE A 47 0.95 12.59 -5.20
N ASP A 48 0.58 13.78 -5.66
CA ASP A 48 -0.63 14.04 -6.45
C ASP A 48 -0.36 14.21 -7.95
N GLN A 49 0.79 13.76 -8.46
CA GLN A 49 1.12 13.91 -9.87
C GLN A 49 0.69 12.70 -10.71
N TYR A 50 0.68 11.51 -10.10
CA TYR A 50 0.37 10.27 -10.81
C TYR A 50 -0.53 9.37 -9.97
N PRO A 51 -1.43 8.60 -10.58
CA PRO A 51 -2.23 7.61 -9.85
C PRO A 51 -1.40 6.65 -9.00
N ALA A 52 -0.21 6.27 -9.47
CA ALA A 52 0.69 5.38 -8.75
C ALA A 52 1.22 5.99 -7.44
N THR A 53 1.52 7.29 -7.44
CA THR A 53 2.11 7.95 -6.27
C THR A 53 1.10 8.21 -5.16
N THR A 54 -0.20 8.30 -5.47
CA THR A 54 -1.24 8.46 -4.46
C THR A 54 -1.37 7.25 -3.54
N THR A 55 -1.00 6.06 -4.00
CA THR A 55 -1.16 4.81 -3.23
C THR A 55 -0.21 4.66 -2.03
N ILE A 56 0.67 5.62 -1.81
CA ILE A 56 1.45 5.71 -0.57
C ILE A 56 0.58 6.15 0.62
N ASP A 57 -0.52 6.87 0.37
CA ASP A 57 -1.49 7.18 1.40
C ASP A 57 -2.22 5.89 1.82
N PRO A 58 -2.24 5.55 3.11
CA PRO A 58 -2.96 4.37 3.58
C PRO A 58 -4.49 4.50 3.46
N GLU A 59 -5.02 5.73 3.46
CA GLU A 59 -6.46 6.00 3.43
C GLU A 59 -7.01 5.88 2.01
N PHE A 60 -7.65 4.75 1.72
CA PHE A 60 -8.15 4.46 0.37
C PHE A 60 -9.19 5.47 -0.12
N GLN A 61 -10.02 6.01 0.77
CA GLN A 61 -10.95 7.07 0.40
C GLN A 61 -10.22 8.25 -0.25
N ARG A 62 -9.11 8.67 0.36
CA ARG A 62 -8.30 9.77 -0.17
C ARG A 62 -7.65 9.42 -1.50
N VAL A 63 -7.06 8.23 -1.60
CA VAL A 63 -6.51 7.69 -2.86
C VAL A 63 -7.57 7.67 -3.95
N ALA A 64 -8.79 7.23 -3.65
CA ALA A 64 -9.90 7.16 -4.59
C ALA A 64 -10.33 8.54 -5.08
N GLN A 65 -10.47 9.52 -4.19
CA GLN A 65 -10.79 10.92 -4.53
C GLN A 65 -9.75 11.51 -5.48
N MET A 66 -8.45 11.32 -5.20
CA MET A 66 -7.38 11.82 -6.04
C MET A 66 -7.35 11.14 -7.41
N ASN A 67 -7.55 9.82 -7.44
CA ASN A 67 -7.61 9.09 -8.71
C ASN A 67 -8.83 9.51 -9.55
N LYS A 68 -9.99 9.74 -8.93
CA LYS A 68 -11.14 10.35 -9.59
C LYS A 68 -10.82 11.73 -10.16
N TYR A 69 -10.16 12.57 -9.38
CA TYR A 69 -9.74 13.92 -9.82
C TYR A 69 -8.81 13.83 -11.03
N MET A 70 -7.78 12.99 -10.98
CA MET A 70 -6.84 12.79 -12.08
C MET A 70 -7.51 12.20 -13.32
N TRP A 71 -8.47 11.28 -13.17
CA TRP A 71 -9.25 10.71 -14.26
C TRP A 71 -10.07 11.78 -14.99
N LEU A 72 -10.79 12.61 -14.24
CA LEU A 72 -11.61 13.70 -14.79
C LEU A 72 -10.77 14.81 -15.43
N TYR A 73 -9.50 14.94 -15.05
CA TYR A 73 -8.57 15.90 -15.66
C TYR A 73 -8.11 15.45 -17.06
N GLN A 74 -8.22 14.17 -17.40
CA GLN A 74 -7.81 13.68 -18.71
C GLN A 74 -8.79 14.12 -19.80
N LYS A 75 -8.24 14.53 -20.94
CA LYS A 75 -9.02 15.00 -22.07
C LYS A 75 -10.06 13.97 -22.52
N GLY A 76 -11.30 14.36 -22.53
CA GLY A 76 -12.45 13.55 -22.92
C GLY A 76 -13.20 12.90 -21.76
N ASN A 77 -12.68 13.02 -20.53
CA ASN A 77 -13.30 12.48 -19.32
C ASN A 77 -13.93 13.59 -18.42
N GLU A 78 -13.80 14.84 -18.80
CA GLU A 78 -14.11 16.01 -17.97
C GLU A 78 -15.58 16.05 -17.47
N ASP A 79 -16.48 15.52 -18.30
CA ASP A 79 -17.92 15.47 -18.02
C ASP A 79 -18.41 14.11 -17.52
N GLU A 80 -17.51 13.13 -17.27
CA GLU A 80 -17.92 11.82 -16.82
C GLU A 80 -18.45 11.85 -15.38
N ASN A 81 -19.52 11.10 -15.13
CA ASN A 81 -20.04 10.88 -13.79
C ASN A 81 -19.39 9.66 -13.16
N VAL A 82 -18.26 9.86 -12.49
CA VAL A 82 -17.57 8.80 -11.76
C VAL A 82 -18.24 8.60 -10.39
N ALA A 83 -19.06 7.56 -10.27
CA ALA A 83 -19.80 7.24 -9.04
C ALA A 83 -18.92 6.69 -7.93
N GLY A 84 -17.78 6.06 -8.26
CA GLY A 84 -16.87 5.49 -7.27
C GLY A 84 -15.57 5.04 -7.88
N VAL A 85 -14.67 4.57 -7.03
CA VAL A 85 -13.36 4.01 -7.43
C VAL A 85 -13.18 2.69 -6.71
N LEU A 86 -12.78 1.67 -7.46
CA LEU A 86 -12.39 0.39 -6.87
C LEU A 86 -10.90 0.13 -7.10
N SER A 87 -10.27 -0.52 -6.12
CA SER A 87 -8.92 -1.04 -6.23
C SER A 87 -8.94 -2.54 -6.01
N LEU A 88 -8.22 -3.23 -6.85
CA LEU A 88 -8.04 -4.67 -6.77
C LEU A 88 -6.58 -5.04 -7.05
N ASP A 89 -6.17 -6.15 -6.53
CA ASP A 89 -4.82 -6.67 -6.71
C ASP A 89 -4.83 -8.16 -7.15
N PRO A 90 -3.66 -8.77 -7.42
CA PRO A 90 -3.60 -10.17 -7.82
C PRO A 90 -4.19 -11.17 -6.80
N VAL A 91 -4.24 -10.83 -5.51
CA VAL A 91 -4.85 -11.70 -4.47
C VAL A 91 -6.37 -11.75 -4.67
N PHE A 92 -6.99 -10.60 -4.96
CA PHE A 92 -8.40 -10.55 -5.29
C PHE A 92 -8.70 -11.33 -6.58
N LEU A 93 -7.90 -11.14 -7.64
CA LEU A 93 -8.07 -11.88 -8.90
C LEU A 93 -7.96 -13.40 -8.66
N GLN A 94 -6.99 -13.83 -7.88
CA GLN A 94 -6.83 -15.24 -7.49
C GLN A 94 -8.05 -15.79 -6.73
N ALA A 95 -8.61 -15.00 -5.80
CA ALA A 95 -9.80 -15.38 -5.06
C ALA A 95 -11.04 -15.52 -5.96
N LEU A 96 -11.17 -14.64 -6.97
CA LEU A 96 -12.25 -14.73 -7.97
C LEU A 96 -12.11 -16.00 -8.83
N LEU A 97 -10.90 -16.37 -9.24
CA LEU A 97 -10.66 -17.60 -9.97
C LEU A 97 -10.92 -18.84 -9.11
N GLY A 98 -10.66 -18.78 -7.79
CA GLY A 98 -11.06 -19.82 -6.86
C GLY A 98 -12.58 -20.05 -6.81
N ALA A 99 -13.37 -19.01 -7.09
CA ALA A 99 -14.82 -19.07 -7.14
C ALA A 99 -15.39 -19.52 -8.51
N THR A 100 -14.69 -19.21 -9.60
CA THR A 100 -15.19 -19.35 -10.97
C THR A 100 -14.45 -20.36 -11.84
N GLY A 101 -13.32 -20.87 -11.35
CA GLY A 101 -12.44 -21.78 -12.07
C GLY A 101 -11.32 -21.10 -12.82
N GLU A 102 -10.47 -21.89 -13.43
CA GLU A 102 -9.29 -21.47 -14.15
C GLU A 102 -9.59 -20.67 -15.43
N VAL A 103 -8.68 -19.78 -15.81
CA VAL A 103 -8.72 -19.05 -17.08
C VAL A 103 -7.45 -19.32 -17.88
N LYS A 104 -7.61 -19.53 -19.18
CA LYS A 104 -6.50 -19.68 -20.13
C LYS A 104 -6.24 -18.34 -20.83
N LEU A 105 -5.00 -17.87 -20.74
CA LEU A 105 -4.53 -16.65 -21.39
C LEU A 105 -4.12 -16.90 -22.84
N SER A 106 -3.85 -15.83 -23.59
CA SER A 106 -3.50 -15.87 -25.02
C SER A 106 -2.18 -16.59 -25.32
N ASP A 107 -1.22 -16.48 -24.38
CA ASP A 107 0.07 -17.19 -24.47
C ASP A 107 -0.02 -18.71 -24.16
N GLY A 108 -1.22 -19.18 -23.80
CA GLY A 108 -1.51 -20.56 -23.43
C GLY A 108 -1.36 -20.86 -21.95
N ARG A 109 -0.92 -19.93 -21.15
CA ARG A 109 -0.83 -20.04 -19.68
C ARG A 109 -2.21 -20.20 -19.07
N VAL A 110 -2.29 -20.94 -18.00
CA VAL A 110 -3.49 -21.11 -17.18
C VAL A 110 -3.27 -20.44 -15.84
N LEU A 111 -4.17 -19.55 -15.45
CA LEU A 111 -4.22 -18.93 -14.13
C LEU A 111 -5.39 -19.51 -13.34
N ASP A 112 -5.16 -19.75 -12.06
CA ASP A 112 -6.11 -20.35 -11.12
C ASP A 112 -5.96 -19.77 -9.70
N ASP A 113 -6.56 -20.41 -8.71
CA ASP A 113 -6.54 -20.03 -7.31
C ASP A 113 -5.17 -20.23 -6.60
N THR A 114 -4.14 -20.68 -7.32
CA THR A 114 -2.79 -20.90 -6.79
C THR A 114 -1.68 -20.20 -7.58
N THR A 115 -1.88 -19.99 -8.86
CA THR A 115 -0.87 -19.50 -9.80
C THR A 115 -0.94 -18.01 -10.09
N THR A 116 -2.09 -17.38 -9.84
CA THR A 116 -2.32 -15.96 -10.21
C THR A 116 -1.42 -15.00 -9.46
N VAL A 117 -1.31 -15.11 -8.14
CA VAL A 117 -0.46 -14.22 -7.34
C VAL A 117 1.03 -14.40 -7.67
N PRO A 118 1.61 -15.62 -7.69
CA PRO A 118 3.00 -15.83 -8.11
C PRO A 118 3.29 -15.27 -9.50
N PHE A 119 2.35 -15.44 -10.42
CA PHE A 119 2.50 -14.94 -11.78
C PHE A 119 2.65 -13.41 -11.80
N PHE A 120 1.68 -12.67 -11.30
CA PHE A 120 1.70 -11.19 -11.34
C PHE A 120 2.77 -10.57 -10.43
N ALA A 121 3.18 -11.25 -9.37
CA ALA A 121 4.19 -10.75 -8.44
C ALA A 121 5.64 -11.06 -8.86
N SER A 122 5.88 -12.08 -9.67
CA SER A 122 7.23 -12.58 -9.98
C SER A 122 7.40 -13.03 -11.43
N ASP A 123 6.62 -14.02 -11.90
CA ASP A 123 6.89 -14.73 -13.15
C ASP A 123 6.72 -13.81 -14.37
N LEU A 124 5.74 -12.93 -14.34
CA LEU A 124 5.49 -11.93 -15.38
C LEU A 124 6.77 -11.16 -15.75
N TYR A 125 7.50 -10.70 -14.75
CA TYR A 125 8.69 -9.86 -14.95
C TYR A 125 9.92 -10.65 -15.41
N THR A 126 9.91 -11.95 -15.20
CA THR A 126 10.94 -12.87 -15.69
C THR A 126 10.65 -13.30 -17.13
N ASP A 127 9.38 -13.55 -17.45
CA ASP A 127 8.95 -14.06 -18.74
C ASP A 127 8.83 -12.95 -19.80
N TYR A 128 8.52 -11.73 -19.36
CA TYR A 128 8.37 -10.54 -20.20
C TYR A 128 9.33 -9.43 -19.73
N PRO A 129 10.60 -9.43 -20.15
CA PRO A 129 11.59 -8.45 -19.69
C PRO A 129 11.38 -7.03 -20.25
N ASP A 130 10.59 -6.88 -21.32
CA ASP A 130 10.26 -5.59 -21.92
C ASP A 130 9.05 -4.94 -21.24
N PHE A 131 9.19 -3.68 -20.84
CA PHE A 131 8.18 -2.94 -20.06
C PHE A 131 6.85 -2.75 -20.80
N GLU A 132 6.88 -2.51 -22.11
CA GLU A 132 5.68 -2.36 -22.92
C GLU A 132 4.95 -3.69 -23.05
N GLN A 133 5.69 -4.78 -23.26
CA GLN A 133 5.13 -6.14 -23.29
C GLN A 133 4.50 -6.51 -21.94
N GLN A 134 5.14 -6.17 -20.81
CA GLN A 134 4.58 -6.38 -19.47
C GLN A 134 3.23 -5.69 -19.32
N ASN A 135 3.17 -4.39 -19.63
CA ASN A 135 1.94 -3.60 -19.50
C ASN A 135 0.80 -4.12 -20.36
N ASN A 136 1.10 -4.45 -21.62
CA ASN A 136 0.11 -5.00 -22.55
C ASN A 136 -0.41 -6.35 -22.05
N PHE A 137 0.47 -7.21 -21.58
CA PHE A 137 0.09 -8.53 -21.07
C PHE A 137 -0.71 -8.45 -19.76
N VAL A 138 -0.33 -7.56 -18.83
CA VAL A 138 -1.11 -7.32 -17.60
C VAL A 138 -2.52 -6.87 -17.93
N SER A 139 -2.66 -5.94 -18.86
CA SER A 139 -3.97 -5.44 -19.30
C SER A 139 -4.82 -6.54 -19.92
N GLU A 140 -4.23 -7.34 -20.82
CA GLU A 140 -4.88 -8.48 -21.45
C GLU A 140 -5.30 -9.56 -20.42
N ALA A 141 -4.40 -9.90 -19.50
CA ALA A 141 -4.67 -10.89 -18.47
C ALA A 141 -5.79 -10.43 -17.51
N ALA A 142 -5.76 -9.17 -17.09
CA ALA A 142 -6.81 -8.59 -16.26
C ALA A 142 -8.18 -8.63 -16.97
N GLN A 143 -8.21 -8.25 -18.26
CA GLN A 143 -9.42 -8.31 -19.08
C GLN A 143 -9.94 -9.74 -19.24
N ALA A 144 -9.03 -10.71 -19.49
CA ALA A 144 -9.40 -12.11 -19.66
C ALA A 144 -9.99 -12.70 -18.37
N ILE A 145 -9.36 -12.41 -17.20
CA ILE A 145 -9.85 -12.85 -15.90
C ILE A 145 -11.23 -12.25 -15.62
N MET A 146 -11.40 -10.94 -15.80
CA MET A 146 -12.67 -10.28 -15.50
C MET A 146 -13.81 -10.76 -16.43
N ASN A 147 -13.53 -10.95 -17.72
CA ASN A 147 -14.49 -11.52 -18.65
C ASN A 147 -14.87 -12.95 -18.26
N HIS A 148 -13.88 -13.78 -17.86
CA HIS A 148 -14.13 -15.13 -17.36
C HIS A 148 -15.04 -15.12 -16.14
N VAL A 149 -14.72 -14.28 -15.14
CA VAL A 149 -15.51 -14.14 -13.90
C VAL A 149 -16.95 -13.72 -14.20
N LEU A 150 -17.14 -12.68 -15.01
CA LEU A 150 -18.47 -12.19 -15.39
C LEU A 150 -19.24 -13.25 -16.20
N GLY A 151 -18.59 -13.96 -17.11
CA GLY A 151 -19.20 -15.03 -17.91
C GLY A 151 -19.60 -16.26 -17.11
N ASN A 152 -18.96 -16.48 -15.94
CA ASN A 152 -19.23 -17.60 -15.04
C ASN A 152 -20.00 -17.18 -13.77
N ALA A 153 -20.41 -15.92 -13.65
CA ALA A 153 -21.25 -15.45 -12.56
C ALA A 153 -22.69 -16.01 -12.73
N ASN A 154 -23.06 -16.94 -11.87
CA ASN A 154 -24.36 -17.62 -11.90
C ASN A 154 -24.77 -18.08 -10.48
N ALA A 155 -25.91 -18.72 -10.33
CA ALA A 155 -26.45 -19.13 -9.02
C ALA A 155 -25.50 -20.06 -8.23
N SER A 156 -24.67 -20.86 -8.89
CA SER A 156 -23.74 -21.77 -8.21
C SER A 156 -22.45 -21.08 -7.77
N THR A 157 -22.02 -20.02 -8.46
CA THR A 157 -20.81 -19.26 -8.16
C THR A 157 -21.07 -18.01 -7.31
N ALA A 158 -22.32 -17.58 -7.17
CA ALA A 158 -22.70 -16.36 -6.45
C ALA A 158 -22.19 -16.34 -4.99
N SER A 159 -22.42 -17.41 -4.22
CA SER A 159 -21.97 -17.48 -2.84
C SER A 159 -20.42 -17.52 -2.71
N PRO A 160 -19.68 -18.33 -3.48
CA PRO A 160 -18.23 -18.25 -3.54
C PRO A 160 -17.67 -16.87 -3.93
N LEU A 161 -18.30 -16.18 -4.92
CA LEU A 161 -17.88 -14.84 -5.34
C LEU A 161 -18.09 -13.80 -4.24
N LEU A 162 -19.26 -13.80 -3.59
CA LEU A 162 -19.51 -12.90 -2.46
C LEU A 162 -18.54 -13.15 -1.29
N LYS A 163 -18.19 -14.43 -1.05
CA LYS A 163 -17.17 -14.77 -0.06
C LYS A 163 -15.81 -14.24 -0.46
N ALA A 164 -15.39 -14.39 -1.72
CA ALA A 164 -14.12 -13.87 -2.22
C ALA A 164 -14.05 -12.34 -2.06
N ILE A 165 -15.09 -11.60 -2.43
CA ILE A 165 -15.17 -10.14 -2.26
C ILE A 165 -15.01 -9.76 -0.79
N ARG A 166 -15.80 -10.36 0.11
CA ARG A 166 -15.77 -10.05 1.54
C ARG A 166 -14.40 -10.36 2.17
N ASP A 167 -13.85 -11.56 1.90
CA ASP A 167 -12.62 -12.00 2.55
C ASP A 167 -11.42 -11.17 2.05
N THR A 168 -11.41 -10.78 0.77
CA THR A 168 -10.36 -9.92 0.20
C THR A 168 -10.53 -8.45 0.59
N SER A 169 -11.76 -7.99 0.79
CA SER A 169 -12.01 -6.68 1.38
C SER A 169 -11.50 -6.61 2.82
N ALA A 170 -11.84 -7.61 3.65
CA ALA A 170 -11.38 -7.68 5.05
C ALA A 170 -9.85 -7.76 5.19
N SER A 171 -9.14 -8.22 4.17
CA SER A 171 -7.67 -8.28 4.12
C SER A 171 -7.01 -7.14 3.32
N GLY A 172 -7.80 -6.15 2.84
CA GLY A 172 -7.31 -4.97 2.15
C GLY A 172 -6.92 -5.17 0.68
N HIS A 173 -7.20 -6.36 0.10
CA HIS A 173 -6.88 -6.71 -1.30
C HIS A 173 -7.95 -6.29 -2.31
N PHE A 174 -9.14 -5.96 -1.83
CA PHE A 174 -10.21 -5.34 -2.61
C PHE A 174 -10.75 -4.15 -1.83
N LYS A 175 -10.78 -2.99 -2.45
CA LYS A 175 -11.29 -1.75 -1.84
C LYS A 175 -12.25 -1.08 -2.80
N LEU A 176 -13.34 -0.54 -2.27
CA LEU A 176 -14.34 0.19 -3.05
C LEU A 176 -14.77 1.42 -2.26
N TRP A 177 -14.71 2.56 -2.91
CA TRP A 177 -15.20 3.83 -2.42
C TRP A 177 -16.27 4.38 -3.35
N MET A 178 -17.36 4.87 -2.77
CA MET A 178 -18.45 5.56 -3.49
C MET A 178 -18.38 7.06 -3.21
N ALA A 179 -18.59 7.87 -4.27
CA ALA A 179 -18.55 9.32 -4.15
C ALA A 179 -19.76 9.90 -3.41
N ASP A 180 -20.89 9.20 -3.44
CA ASP A 180 -22.09 9.55 -2.68
C ASP A 180 -22.00 8.90 -1.29
N PRO A 181 -22.08 9.70 -0.19
CA PRO A 181 -21.97 9.19 1.17
C PRO A 181 -23.06 8.19 1.55
N ASP A 182 -24.30 8.37 1.06
CA ASP A 182 -25.40 7.45 1.36
C ASP A 182 -25.19 6.09 0.68
N GLU A 183 -24.63 6.09 -0.54
CA GLU A 183 -24.24 4.87 -1.24
C GLU A 183 -23.07 4.17 -0.53
N GLN A 184 -22.08 4.95 -0.04
CA GLN A 184 -20.96 4.39 0.74
C GLN A 184 -21.45 3.74 2.04
N GLU A 185 -22.32 4.40 2.81
CA GLU A 185 -22.90 3.84 4.03
C GLU A 185 -23.71 2.56 3.74
N ALA A 186 -24.53 2.59 2.69
CA ALA A 186 -25.30 1.42 2.25
C ALA A 186 -24.39 0.24 1.86
N LEU A 187 -23.29 0.53 1.17
CA LEU A 187 -22.31 -0.49 0.77
C LEU A 187 -21.65 -1.15 1.99
N ILE A 188 -21.18 -0.36 2.94
CA ILE A 188 -20.60 -0.85 4.20
C ILE A 188 -21.62 -1.70 4.97
N ALA A 189 -22.87 -1.26 5.04
CA ALA A 189 -23.95 -1.98 5.72
C ALA A 189 -24.25 -3.37 5.13
N THR A 190 -23.84 -3.63 3.87
CA THR A 190 -23.95 -4.98 3.28
C THR A 190 -23.01 -6.00 3.92
N GLY A 191 -21.94 -5.54 4.60
CA GLY A 191 -20.84 -6.37 5.10
C GLY A 191 -19.98 -7.01 4.01
N LEU A 192 -20.09 -6.54 2.75
CA LEU A 192 -19.21 -6.96 1.65
C LEU A 192 -17.92 -6.19 1.63
N ILE A 193 -17.94 -4.94 2.09
CA ILE A 193 -16.79 -4.07 2.18
C ILE A 193 -16.46 -3.84 3.66
N ASP A 194 -15.20 -4.00 3.99
CA ASP A 194 -14.69 -3.73 5.34
C ASP A 194 -14.11 -2.32 5.37
N ASP A 195 -14.77 -1.42 6.08
CA ASP A 195 -14.34 -0.03 6.23
C ASP A 195 -12.98 0.09 6.94
N LYS A 196 -12.72 -0.79 7.91
CA LYS A 196 -11.43 -0.81 8.61
C LYS A 196 -10.26 -1.22 7.73
N ALA A 197 -10.52 -2.04 6.70
CA ALA A 197 -9.52 -2.42 5.72
C ALA A 197 -9.29 -1.34 4.65
N SER A 198 -10.05 -0.23 4.70
CA SER A 198 -9.83 0.93 3.82
C SER A 198 -8.49 1.63 4.09
N GLY A 199 -7.86 1.36 5.26
CA GLY A 199 -6.61 1.93 5.69
C GLY A 199 -6.76 3.19 6.57
N GLU A 200 -8.00 3.66 6.76
CA GLU A 200 -8.28 4.71 7.73
C GLU A 200 -7.99 4.21 9.15
N LEU A 201 -7.14 4.92 9.85
CA LEU A 201 -6.81 4.62 11.24
C LEU A 201 -7.86 5.24 12.17
N SER A 202 -8.24 4.49 13.21
CA SER A 202 -9.25 4.93 14.18
C SER A 202 -8.92 6.28 14.81
N ALA A 203 -9.88 7.21 14.78
CA ALA A 203 -9.83 8.46 15.51
C ALA A 203 -10.26 8.30 16.99
N ASP A 204 -10.55 7.08 17.44
CA ASP A 204 -10.88 6.79 18.84
C ASP A 204 -9.61 6.56 19.65
N SER A 205 -9.32 7.48 20.58
CA SER A 205 -8.16 7.36 21.50
C SER A 205 -8.25 6.17 22.47
N GLN A 206 -9.42 5.55 22.61
CA GLN A 206 -9.60 4.34 23.43
C GLN A 206 -9.17 3.07 22.69
N VAL A 207 -9.08 3.15 21.34
CA VAL A 207 -8.61 2.08 20.48
C VAL A 207 -7.45 2.65 19.64
N PRO A 208 -6.26 2.83 20.25
CA PRO A 208 -5.14 3.49 19.59
C PRO A 208 -4.62 2.63 18.44
N GLU A 209 -4.62 3.20 17.25
CA GLU A 209 -4.05 2.61 16.03
C GLU A 209 -2.88 3.46 15.54
N ALA A 210 -1.73 2.83 15.33
CA ALA A 210 -0.53 3.42 14.76
C ALA A 210 -0.19 2.71 13.45
N GLY A 211 0.45 3.41 12.51
CA GLY A 211 0.82 2.87 11.21
C GLY A 211 2.32 2.85 10.97
N ILE A 212 2.77 1.84 10.23
CA ILE A 212 4.08 1.78 9.60
C ILE A 212 3.86 1.49 8.13
N TYR A 213 4.22 2.44 7.27
CA TYR A 213 4.03 2.34 5.83
C TYR A 213 5.37 2.39 5.12
N LEU A 214 5.49 1.61 4.06
CA LEU A 214 6.69 1.50 3.27
C LEU A 214 6.42 2.00 1.85
N SER A 215 7.29 2.85 1.34
CA SER A 215 7.31 3.23 -0.06
C SER A 215 8.66 2.87 -0.66
N GLU A 216 8.66 2.04 -1.68
CA GLU A 216 9.89 1.67 -2.38
C GLU A 216 10.52 2.91 -3.03
N LEU A 217 11.79 3.15 -2.73
CA LEU A 217 12.55 4.28 -3.30
C LEU A 217 13.29 3.88 -4.57
N GLN A 218 13.33 2.61 -4.84
CA GLN A 218 14.00 2.07 -5.99
C GLN A 218 13.02 1.39 -6.93
N GLN A 219 13.16 1.64 -8.21
CA GLN A 219 12.40 0.94 -9.22
C GLN A 219 12.85 -0.53 -9.28
N GLY A 220 11.92 -1.46 -9.03
CA GLY A 220 12.17 -2.88 -9.01
C GLY A 220 10.91 -3.69 -8.71
N LYS A 221 11.09 -4.99 -8.49
CA LYS A 221 10.03 -5.93 -8.08
C LYS A 221 10.54 -6.88 -7.00
N GLN A 222 11.35 -6.35 -6.09
CA GLN A 222 11.94 -7.12 -4.99
C GLN A 222 10.95 -7.37 -3.86
N ASP A 223 9.85 -6.65 -3.77
CA ASP A 223 8.85 -6.75 -2.69
C ASP A 223 8.30 -8.16 -2.51
N TRP A 224 8.25 -8.97 -3.57
CA TRP A 224 7.93 -10.39 -3.51
C TRP A 224 8.83 -11.17 -2.54
N TYR A 225 10.06 -10.70 -2.33
CA TYR A 225 11.05 -11.31 -1.45
C TYR A 225 11.16 -10.61 -0.09
N LEU A 226 10.36 -9.59 0.16
CA LEU A 226 10.28 -8.92 1.47
C LEU A 226 9.40 -9.75 2.42
N LYS A 227 9.91 -10.03 3.60
CA LYS A 227 9.11 -10.54 4.73
C LYS A 227 9.14 -9.55 5.86
N THR A 228 7.99 -9.27 6.42
CA THR A 228 7.84 -8.37 7.55
C THR A 228 7.28 -9.08 8.76
N SER A 229 7.60 -8.57 9.94
CA SER A 229 6.96 -8.98 11.19
C SER A 229 6.88 -7.79 12.13
N THR A 230 5.81 -7.75 12.94
CA THR A 230 5.57 -6.68 13.92
C THR A 230 5.34 -7.28 15.29
N THR A 231 5.97 -6.71 16.29
CA THR A 231 5.70 -7.01 17.70
C THR A 231 5.32 -5.73 18.41
N VAL A 232 4.24 -5.75 19.19
CA VAL A 232 3.78 -4.63 19.99
C VAL A 232 3.87 -5.03 21.45
N THR A 233 4.56 -4.21 22.25
CA THR A 233 4.71 -4.40 23.70
C THR A 233 4.17 -3.18 24.41
N LYS A 234 3.17 -3.38 25.27
CA LYS A 234 2.68 -2.34 26.18
C LYS A 234 3.60 -2.26 27.39
N THR A 235 4.05 -1.07 27.72
CA THR A 235 4.82 -0.82 28.94
C THR A 235 3.86 -0.62 30.10
N CYS A 236 3.98 -1.48 31.13
CA CYS A 236 3.23 -1.34 32.38
C CYS A 236 4.19 -0.78 33.45
N GLY A 237 3.99 0.46 33.88
CA GLY A 237 4.82 1.09 34.91
C GLY A 237 5.16 2.55 34.62
N ASP A 238 5.97 3.18 35.48
CA ASP A 238 6.38 4.58 35.34
C ASP A 238 6.94 4.90 33.95
N ALA A 239 6.32 5.84 33.23
CA ALA A 239 6.76 6.32 31.93
C ALA A 239 8.23 6.80 31.93
N SER A 240 8.74 7.28 33.09
CA SER A 240 10.14 7.66 33.27
C SER A 240 11.12 6.47 33.23
N ALA A 241 10.69 5.29 33.65
CA ALA A 241 11.51 4.07 33.58
C ALA A 241 11.63 3.53 32.16
N SER A 242 10.58 3.67 31.34
CA SER A 242 10.52 3.23 29.96
C SER A 242 11.40 4.07 29.03
N GLN A 243 11.40 5.38 29.17
CA GLN A 243 12.33 6.25 28.43
C GLN A 243 13.80 5.87 28.67
N ASN A 244 14.15 5.51 29.93
CA ASN A 244 15.48 5.03 30.25
C ASN A 244 15.76 3.63 29.69
N ALA A 245 14.78 2.76 29.53
CA ALA A 245 14.94 1.43 28.95
C ALA A 245 15.22 1.45 27.46
N LEU A 246 14.55 2.32 26.69
CA LEU A 246 14.88 2.57 25.27
C LEU A 246 16.28 3.19 25.11
N TYR A 247 16.75 3.96 26.10
CA TYR A 247 18.08 4.57 26.10
C TYR A 247 19.18 3.69 26.72
N SER A 248 18.85 2.75 27.61
CA SER A 248 19.82 1.92 28.36
C SER A 248 19.91 0.47 27.88
N GLY A 249 18.93 -0.05 27.16
CA GLY A 249 18.88 -1.42 26.64
C GLY A 249 19.58 -1.55 25.29
N VAL A 250 20.86 -1.90 25.33
CA VAL A 250 21.60 -2.44 24.16
C VAL A 250 21.44 -1.62 22.88
N LEU A 251 21.87 -0.38 22.91
CA LEU A 251 22.23 0.34 21.71
C LEU A 251 23.46 -0.35 21.09
N ASP A 252 23.25 -1.24 20.15
CA ASP A 252 24.34 -1.65 19.24
C ASP A 252 24.88 -0.37 18.60
N LYS A 253 26.21 -0.24 18.53
CA LYS A 253 26.93 0.98 18.08
C LYS A 253 26.56 1.46 16.66
N ARG A 254 25.61 0.80 16.01
CA ARG A 254 25.10 1.10 14.67
C ARG A 254 23.85 1.98 14.63
N ILE A 255 23.27 2.32 15.78
CA ILE A 255 22.06 3.17 15.82
C ILE A 255 22.49 4.61 15.97
N THR A 256 22.33 5.36 14.90
CA THR A 256 22.92 6.70 14.78
C THR A 256 21.96 7.85 15.08
N THR A 257 20.65 7.63 15.18
CA THR A 257 19.74 8.75 15.42
C THR A 257 18.53 8.34 16.26
N ALA A 258 18.41 8.90 17.45
CA ALA A 258 17.17 8.92 18.22
C ALA A 258 16.46 10.26 17.94
N VAL A 259 15.25 10.21 17.41
CA VAL A 259 14.41 11.40 17.29
C VAL A 259 13.75 11.63 18.63
N ARG A 260 14.14 12.70 19.31
CA ARG A 260 13.42 13.18 20.51
C ARG A 260 12.32 14.11 20.09
N ASN A 261 11.10 13.80 20.45
CA ASN A 261 10.06 14.80 20.42
C ASN A 261 10.20 15.69 21.68
N THR A 262 10.40 16.98 21.45
CA THR A 262 10.65 17.95 22.52
C THR A 262 9.38 18.40 23.26
N HIS A 263 8.22 17.92 22.85
CA HIS A 263 6.92 18.34 23.40
C HIS A 263 6.52 17.57 24.69
N LEU A 264 7.13 16.41 24.96
CA LEU A 264 6.84 15.59 26.16
C LEU A 264 7.06 16.33 27.48
N GLY A 265 7.89 17.34 27.53
CA GLY A 265 8.11 18.17 28.72
C GLY A 265 6.94 19.09 29.07
N GLN A 266 5.88 19.14 28.28
CA GLN A 266 4.71 19.98 28.50
C GLN A 266 3.52 19.22 29.12
N PHE A 267 3.58 17.90 29.23
CA PHE A 267 2.52 17.06 29.80
C PHE A 267 2.86 16.69 31.26
N THR A 268 1.86 16.74 32.12
CA THR A 268 1.94 16.18 33.47
C THR A 268 1.77 14.66 33.40
N GLU A 269 2.26 13.92 34.45
CA GLU A 269 2.13 12.44 34.47
C GLU A 269 0.68 11.98 34.28
N ASP A 270 -0.30 12.71 34.76
CA ASP A 270 -1.74 12.41 34.61
C ASP A 270 -2.27 12.62 33.16
N GLN A 271 -1.50 13.26 32.29
CA GLN A 271 -1.82 13.53 30.88
C GLN A 271 -1.11 12.54 29.93
N LEU A 272 -0.18 11.73 30.48
CA LEU A 272 0.48 10.68 29.71
C LEU A 272 -0.42 9.46 29.66
N GLY A 273 -0.75 9.02 28.45
CA GLY A 273 -1.48 7.77 28.20
C GLY A 273 -0.59 6.54 28.32
N ASP A 274 -1.12 5.43 27.88
CA ASP A 274 -0.37 4.18 27.78
C ASP A 274 0.83 4.32 26.81
N GLU A 275 1.93 3.68 27.16
CA GLU A 275 3.13 3.64 26.33
C GLU A 275 3.30 2.26 25.69
N TYR A 276 3.65 2.27 24.39
CA TYR A 276 3.86 1.07 23.59
C TYR A 276 5.19 1.14 22.86
N THR A 277 5.85 0.00 22.74
CA THR A 277 6.96 -0.19 21.81
C THR A 277 6.50 -1.06 20.68
N VAL A 278 6.58 -0.53 19.47
CA VAL A 278 6.32 -1.26 18.22
C VAL A 278 7.67 -1.60 17.60
N THR A 279 7.94 -2.89 17.44
CA THR A 279 9.16 -3.39 16.80
C THR A 279 8.76 -3.99 15.45
N PHE A 280 9.24 -3.40 14.36
CA PHE A 280 8.96 -3.82 13.00
C PHE A 280 10.24 -4.30 12.35
N THR A 281 10.24 -5.54 11.87
CA THR A 281 11.38 -6.16 11.20
C THR A 281 11.07 -6.41 9.74
N MET A 282 11.97 -6.01 8.86
CA MET A 282 11.98 -6.25 7.43
C MET A 282 13.11 -7.21 7.09
N LYS A 283 12.83 -8.26 6.33
CA LYS A 283 13.82 -9.24 5.91
C LYS A 283 13.80 -9.41 4.39
N ASN A 284 14.93 -9.17 3.77
CA ASN A 284 15.16 -9.51 2.37
C ASN A 284 15.50 -11.01 2.27
N THR A 285 14.59 -11.80 1.71
CA THR A 285 14.75 -13.26 1.58
C THR A 285 15.49 -13.68 0.31
N LEU A 286 15.86 -12.75 -0.58
CA LEU A 286 16.72 -13.04 -1.71
C LEU A 286 18.07 -13.61 -1.25
N THR A 287 18.60 -14.57 -2.00
CA THR A 287 20.01 -14.92 -1.93
C THR A 287 20.78 -14.14 -3.00
N LYS A 288 22.08 -13.93 -2.82
CA LYS A 288 22.92 -13.28 -3.84
C LYS A 288 22.83 -13.98 -5.19
N ALA A 289 22.90 -15.31 -5.20
CA ALA A 289 22.82 -16.11 -6.42
C ALA A 289 21.44 -15.95 -7.11
N LYS A 290 20.35 -15.84 -6.34
CA LYS A 290 19.03 -15.60 -6.92
C LYS A 290 18.95 -14.18 -7.48
N ALA A 291 19.45 -13.18 -6.76
CA ALA A 291 19.48 -11.78 -7.23
C ALA A 291 20.24 -11.67 -8.57
N GLU A 292 21.39 -12.31 -8.70
CA GLU A 292 22.19 -12.34 -9.94
C GLU A 292 21.47 -13.04 -11.12
N SER A 293 20.52 -13.93 -10.84
CA SER A 293 19.76 -14.65 -11.86
C SER A 293 18.47 -13.95 -12.30
N LEU A 294 18.04 -12.92 -11.60
CA LEU A 294 16.82 -12.18 -11.92
C LEU A 294 17.07 -11.09 -12.96
N PRO A 295 16.07 -10.75 -13.80
CA PRO A 295 16.18 -9.62 -14.71
C PRO A 295 16.47 -8.31 -13.98
N ASP A 296 17.15 -7.38 -14.65
CA ASP A 296 17.50 -6.06 -14.12
C ASP A 296 16.30 -5.30 -13.56
N PHE A 297 15.15 -5.39 -14.22
CA PHE A 297 13.91 -4.78 -13.76
C PHE A 297 13.42 -5.34 -12.41
N VAL A 298 13.75 -6.59 -12.08
CA VAL A 298 13.35 -7.22 -10.81
C VAL A 298 14.36 -6.95 -9.72
N ASN A 299 15.67 -7.05 -10.02
CA ASN A 299 16.75 -6.98 -9.03
C ASN A 299 17.34 -5.56 -8.86
N GLY A 300 16.81 -4.57 -9.60
CA GLY A 300 17.28 -3.19 -9.60
C GLY A 300 18.43 -2.89 -10.56
N GLY A 301 18.94 -3.91 -11.25
CA GLY A 301 19.96 -3.76 -12.30
C GLY A 301 21.30 -3.23 -11.83
N SER A 302 22.16 -2.88 -12.79
CA SER A 302 23.52 -2.40 -12.53
C SER A 302 23.59 -0.96 -11.98
N GLU A 303 22.50 -0.21 -12.06
CA GLU A 303 22.40 1.15 -11.49
C GLU A 303 22.15 1.12 -9.98
N ASN A 304 21.75 -0.05 -9.46
CA ASN A 304 21.55 -0.24 -8.06
C ASN A 304 22.88 -0.49 -7.33
N PRO A 305 23.24 0.32 -6.32
CA PRO A 305 24.49 0.11 -5.57
C PRO A 305 24.53 -1.23 -4.84
N VAL A 306 23.38 -1.85 -4.61
CA VAL A 306 23.24 -3.16 -3.97
C VAL A 306 22.30 -4.04 -4.79
N LEU A 307 22.87 -4.90 -5.64
CA LEU A 307 22.09 -5.80 -6.49
C LEU A 307 21.14 -6.69 -5.65
N GLY A 308 19.84 -6.60 -5.92
CA GLY A 308 18.80 -7.27 -5.14
C GLY A 308 18.59 -6.65 -3.75
N GLY A 309 19.19 -5.50 -3.47
CA GLY A 309 18.96 -4.75 -2.25
C GLY A 309 17.62 -4.03 -2.26
N MET A 310 17.03 -3.82 -1.10
CA MET A 310 15.75 -3.13 -0.90
C MET A 310 15.97 -1.82 -0.17
N LEU A 311 15.37 -0.76 -0.67
CA LEU A 311 15.44 0.58 -0.06
C LEU A 311 14.04 1.18 0.03
N TYR A 312 13.59 1.51 1.24
CA TYR A 312 12.28 2.07 1.49
C TYR A 312 12.35 3.43 2.15
N ARG A 313 11.45 4.32 1.76
CA ARG A 313 11.00 5.39 2.61
C ARG A 313 10.02 4.80 3.62
N VAL A 314 10.28 5.01 4.90
CA VAL A 314 9.42 4.58 6.00
C VAL A 314 8.61 5.78 6.47
N VAL A 315 7.30 5.59 6.59
CA VAL A 315 6.37 6.56 7.15
C VAL A 315 5.75 5.94 8.39
N LEU A 316 6.01 6.55 9.53
CA LEU A 316 5.44 6.18 10.82
C LEU A 316 4.35 7.18 11.16
N THR A 317 3.17 6.70 11.59
CA THR A 317 2.13 7.57 12.13
C THR A 317 1.75 7.20 13.55
N ALA A 318 1.60 8.23 14.40
CA ALA A 318 1.14 8.07 15.76
C ALA A 318 -0.35 7.70 15.81
N PRO A 319 -0.84 7.10 16.90
CA PRO A 319 -2.27 7.00 17.18
C PRO A 319 -2.92 8.40 17.26
N TYR A 320 -4.23 8.47 17.01
CA TYR A 320 -4.99 9.69 17.23
C TYR A 320 -4.84 10.16 18.69
N GLY A 321 -4.48 11.44 18.86
CA GLY A 321 -4.19 12.02 20.18
C GLY A 321 -2.94 11.47 20.87
N GLY A 322 -2.13 10.67 20.17
CA GLY A 322 -0.87 10.10 20.66
C GLY A 322 0.35 10.72 19.99
N GLU A 323 1.52 10.30 20.43
CA GLU A 323 2.81 10.82 19.97
C GLU A 323 3.85 9.71 19.85
N ILE A 324 4.69 9.76 18.82
CA ILE A 324 5.89 8.93 18.71
C ILE A 324 6.99 9.63 19.49
N THR A 325 7.41 9.04 20.60
CA THR A 325 8.37 9.64 21.53
C THR A 325 9.82 9.33 21.17
N ALA A 326 10.08 8.20 20.50
CA ALA A 326 11.40 7.79 20.06
C ALA A 326 11.30 6.89 18.82
N VAL A 327 12.27 6.97 17.94
CA VAL A 327 12.48 6.05 16.83
C VAL A 327 13.90 5.53 16.89
N GLN A 328 14.04 4.21 16.81
CA GLN A 328 15.30 3.50 16.74
C GLN A 328 15.34 2.75 15.41
N ALA A 329 16.19 3.17 14.51
CA ALA A 329 16.33 2.60 13.18
C ALA A 329 17.72 2.89 12.60
N ASP A 330 18.18 2.03 11.69
CA ASP A 330 19.28 2.38 10.79
C ASP A 330 18.73 3.32 9.70
N ILE A 331 19.08 4.60 9.81
CA ILE A 331 18.57 5.68 8.95
C ILE A 331 19.67 6.10 7.98
N ASP A 332 19.33 6.27 6.72
CA ASP A 332 20.25 6.88 5.74
C ASP A 332 20.44 8.37 6.06
N SER A 333 21.57 8.94 5.62
CA SER A 333 22.04 10.30 5.94
C SER A 333 21.14 11.44 5.47
N TRP A 334 20.04 11.16 4.76
CA TRP A 334 19.12 12.17 4.19
C TRP A 334 18.12 12.77 5.17
N GLY A 335 18.22 12.41 6.44
CA GLY A 335 17.48 13.06 7.50
C GLY A 335 16.09 12.49 7.75
N THR A 336 15.62 12.76 8.97
CA THR A 336 14.26 12.47 9.42
C THR A 336 13.43 13.72 9.30
N ASN A 337 12.22 13.59 8.74
CA ASN A 337 11.26 14.67 8.66
C ASN A 337 10.05 14.37 9.55
N THR A 338 9.40 15.39 10.08
CA THR A 338 8.21 15.28 10.91
C THR A 338 7.14 16.23 10.40
N ALA A 339 5.91 15.74 10.29
CA ALA A 339 4.76 16.54 9.87
C ALA A 339 3.51 16.16 10.67
N SER A 340 2.46 16.97 10.56
CA SER A 340 1.14 16.67 11.08
C SER A 340 0.14 16.60 9.93
N LEU A 341 -0.58 15.49 9.85
CA LEU A 341 -1.60 15.23 8.85
C LEU A 341 -2.72 14.42 9.51
N TYR A 342 -3.99 14.69 9.19
CA TYR A 342 -5.16 14.00 9.74
C TYR A 342 -5.17 13.95 11.29
N ASP A 343 -4.78 15.08 11.91
CA ASP A 343 -4.64 15.22 13.37
C ASP A 343 -3.72 14.18 14.03
N ARG A 344 -2.75 13.66 13.26
CA ARG A 344 -1.73 12.70 13.70
C ARG A 344 -0.33 13.23 13.44
N GLN A 345 0.62 12.78 14.23
CA GLN A 345 2.03 12.98 13.98
C GLN A 345 2.53 11.93 12.98
N TYR A 346 3.29 12.39 12.01
CA TYR A 346 4.01 11.56 11.03
C TYR A 346 5.51 11.78 11.18
N ILE A 347 6.26 10.69 11.14
CA ILE A 347 7.73 10.72 11.08
C ILE A 347 8.15 9.94 9.84
N MET A 348 8.95 10.58 8.97
CA MET A 348 9.38 10.00 7.71
C MET A 348 10.91 9.97 7.65
N PHE A 349 11.45 8.87 7.16
CA PHE A 349 12.88 8.71 6.90
C PHE A 349 13.16 7.65 5.84
N ASN A 350 14.32 7.73 5.22
CA ASN A 350 14.82 6.67 4.35
C ASN A 350 15.64 5.71 5.20
N GLN A 351 15.36 4.41 5.08
CA GLN A 351 16.15 3.39 5.75
C GLN A 351 17.47 3.12 5.02
N GLN A 352 18.33 2.33 5.63
CA GLN A 352 19.51 1.75 4.98
C GLN A 352 19.12 0.63 4.00
N TRP A 353 19.98 0.32 3.05
CA TRP A 353 19.81 -0.81 2.16
C TRP A 353 19.70 -2.13 2.92
N ILE A 354 18.67 -2.92 2.63
CA ILE A 354 18.55 -4.29 3.11
C ILE A 354 19.14 -5.20 2.03
N GLU A 355 20.39 -5.58 2.21
CA GLU A 355 21.09 -6.50 1.31
C GLU A 355 20.39 -7.88 1.23
N PRO A 356 20.59 -8.66 0.15
CA PRO A 356 20.10 -10.03 0.07
C PRO A 356 20.49 -10.87 1.30
N GLY A 357 19.51 -11.52 1.92
CA GLY A 357 19.65 -12.36 3.10
C GLY A 357 19.77 -11.59 4.44
N LYS A 358 19.68 -10.25 4.41
CA LYS A 358 19.75 -9.42 5.62
C LYS A 358 18.36 -9.03 6.11
N GLU A 359 18.34 -8.57 7.36
CA GLU A 359 17.15 -7.97 7.97
C GLU A 359 17.50 -6.64 8.63
N LEU A 360 16.48 -5.80 8.78
CA LEU A 360 16.54 -4.50 9.41
C LEU A 360 15.35 -4.36 10.35
N THR A 361 15.59 -3.77 11.53
CA THR A 361 14.56 -3.58 12.54
C THR A 361 14.39 -2.10 12.85
N ILE A 362 13.12 -1.67 12.98
CA ILE A 362 12.71 -0.33 13.40
C ILE A 362 11.90 -0.50 14.70
N ALA A 363 12.21 0.29 15.68
CA ALA A 363 11.46 0.34 16.93
C ALA A 363 11.06 1.78 17.26
#